data_a6c6fcd79913950b195af629c071ec1b
#
_entry.id   a6c6fcd79913950b195af629c071ec1b
#
_cell.length_a   1.000
_cell.length_b   1.000
_cell.length_c   1.000
_cell.angle_alpha   90.00
_cell.angle_beta   90.00
_cell.angle_gamma   90.00
#
_symmetry.space_group_name_H-M   'P 1'
#
loop_
_entity.id
_entity.type
_entity.pdbx_description
1 polymer ?
#
loop_
_entity_poly.entity_id
_entity_poly.type
_entity_poly.pdbx_seq_one_letter_code
_entity_poly.pdbx_strand_id
1 'polypeptide(L)' 'MEPDLCSAKGCQAAATWQLRWNNPKLHTPDRRKTWLACDEHRESLSQFLAARNFLREVAPH' A
#
# COMPACT_ATOMS: atom_id res chain seq x y z
N MET A 1 -10.89 -6.63 18.18
CA MET A 1 -10.54 -6.31 16.78
C MET A 1 -9.04 -6.42 16.60
N GLU A 2 -8.62 -7.08 15.56
CA GLU A 2 -7.21 -7.18 15.27
C GLU A 2 -6.70 -5.84 14.72
N PRO A 3 -5.51 -5.41 15.14
CA PRO A 3 -4.93 -4.19 14.57
C PRO A 3 -4.55 -4.44 13.11
N ASP A 4 -4.64 -3.39 12.30
CA ASP A 4 -4.17 -3.45 10.92
C ASP A 4 -2.65 -3.50 10.90
N LEU A 5 -2.10 -4.49 10.21
CA LEU A 5 -0.67 -4.73 10.15
C LEU A 5 -0.10 -4.36 8.79
N CYS A 6 1.20 -4.07 8.80
CA CYS A 6 1.94 -3.78 7.58
C CYS A 6 1.84 -4.94 6.58
N SER A 7 1.66 -4.62 5.30
CA SER A 7 1.54 -5.61 4.23
C SER A 7 2.87 -6.22 3.80
N ALA A 8 3.99 -5.71 4.27
CA ALA A 8 5.29 -6.26 3.92
C ALA A 8 5.41 -7.69 4.46
N LYS A 9 5.97 -8.59 3.63
CA LYS A 9 6.08 -9.99 4.00
C LYS A 9 6.91 -10.15 5.28
N GLY A 10 6.33 -10.83 6.26
CA GLY A 10 6.98 -11.06 7.53
C GLY A 10 6.94 -9.90 8.50
N CYS A 11 6.38 -8.75 8.11
CA CYS A 11 6.26 -7.60 9.00
C CYS A 11 4.97 -7.69 9.82
N GLN A 12 5.08 -7.55 11.15
CA GLN A 12 3.95 -7.56 12.05
C GLN A 12 3.77 -6.22 12.76
N ALA A 13 4.43 -5.18 12.28
CA ALA A 13 4.29 -3.84 12.85
C ALA A 13 2.92 -3.26 12.53
N ALA A 14 2.39 -2.44 13.43
CA ALA A 14 1.14 -1.75 13.18
C ALA A 14 1.27 -0.84 11.97
N ALA A 15 0.25 -0.84 11.12
CA ALA A 15 0.25 0.01 9.94
C ALA A 15 -0.04 1.46 10.33
N THR A 16 0.71 2.39 9.76
CA THR A 16 0.54 3.82 9.98
C THR A 16 0.26 4.56 8.68
N TRP A 17 0.31 3.87 7.54
CA TRP A 17 0.10 4.45 6.22
C TRP A 17 -0.76 3.55 5.36
N GLN A 18 -1.51 4.17 4.45
CA GLN A 18 -2.27 3.50 3.41
C GLN A 18 -1.66 3.84 2.06
N LEU A 19 -1.43 2.82 1.26
CA LEU A 19 -0.94 2.99 -0.11
C LEU A 19 -2.07 2.57 -1.05
N ARG A 20 -2.70 3.52 -1.71
CA ARG A 20 -3.78 3.25 -2.64
C ARG A 20 -3.23 3.10 -4.04
N TRP A 21 -3.60 2.02 -4.70
CA TRP A 21 -3.02 1.69 -5.98
C TRP A 21 -4.04 1.07 -6.92
N ASN A 22 -3.68 1.03 -8.19
CA ASN A 22 -4.51 0.46 -9.24
C ASN A 22 -3.59 -0.21 -10.25
N ASN A 23 -3.96 -1.41 -10.69
CA ASN A 23 -3.28 -2.08 -11.79
C ASN A 23 -4.14 -1.91 -13.05
N PRO A 24 -3.74 -1.03 -13.99
CA PRO A 24 -4.58 -0.71 -15.15
C PRO A 24 -4.79 -1.90 -16.09
N LYS A 25 -4.00 -2.96 -15.97
CA LYS A 25 -4.19 -4.16 -16.77
C LYS A 25 -5.26 -5.09 -16.19
N LEU A 26 -5.51 -5.00 -14.89
CA LEU A 26 -6.42 -5.91 -14.18
C LEU A 26 -7.66 -5.20 -13.64
N HIS A 27 -7.57 -3.89 -13.44
CA HIS A 27 -8.61 -3.11 -12.79
C HIS A 27 -9.12 -2.01 -13.69
N THR A 28 -10.38 -1.62 -13.50
CA THR A 28 -10.91 -0.41 -14.11
C THR A 28 -10.23 0.83 -13.53
N PRO A 29 -10.19 1.96 -14.26
CA PRO A 29 -9.44 3.15 -13.80
C PRO A 29 -9.91 3.73 -12.47
N ASP A 30 -11.15 3.52 -12.09
CA ASP A 30 -11.74 4.02 -10.85
C ASP A 30 -11.54 3.07 -9.67
N ARG A 31 -11.05 1.86 -9.90
CA ARG A 31 -10.85 0.90 -8.82
C ARG A 31 -9.59 1.25 -8.04
N ARG A 32 -9.69 1.15 -6.72
CA ARG A 32 -8.55 1.38 -5.82
C ARG A 32 -8.41 0.19 -4.88
N LYS A 33 -7.21 -0.34 -4.83
CA LYS A 33 -6.82 -1.30 -3.80
C LYS A 33 -5.95 -0.61 -2.78
N THR A 34 -5.91 -1.13 -1.57
CA THR A 34 -5.17 -0.51 -0.48
C THR A 34 -4.20 -1.51 0.11
N TRP A 35 -2.92 -1.11 0.18
CA TRP A 35 -1.93 -1.79 0.99
C TRP A 35 -1.69 -0.96 2.25
N LEU A 36 -1.40 -1.65 3.35
CA LEU A 36 -1.06 -1.00 4.60
C LEU A 36 0.44 -1.08 4.81
N ALA A 37 1.03 -0.04 5.38
CA ALA A 37 2.47 0.03 5.59
C ALA A 37 2.79 0.64 6.94
N CYS A 38 3.83 0.12 7.60
CA CYS A 38 4.43 0.80 8.74
C CYS A 38 5.40 1.86 8.24
N ASP A 39 5.92 2.68 9.16
CA ASP A 39 6.85 3.75 8.80
C ASP A 39 8.09 3.22 8.06
N GLU A 40 8.58 2.05 8.47
CA GLU A 40 9.79 1.47 7.85
C GLU A 40 9.55 0.97 6.43
N HIS A 41 8.36 0.49 6.14
CA HIS A 41 8.06 -0.11 4.84
C HIS A 41 7.27 0.80 3.91
N ARG A 42 6.82 1.96 4.40
CA ARG A 42 6.09 2.91 3.56
C ARG A 42 6.83 3.22 2.27
N GLU A 43 8.11 3.56 2.38
CA GLU A 43 8.89 3.95 1.21
C GLU A 43 9.12 2.77 0.27
N SER A 44 9.54 1.62 0.80
CA SER A 44 9.83 0.45 -0.04
C SER A 44 8.59 -0.05 -0.77
N LEU A 45 7.44 -0.11 -0.09
CA LEU A 45 6.20 -0.53 -0.74
C LEU A 45 5.71 0.51 -1.74
N SER A 46 5.88 1.80 -1.43
CA SER A 46 5.52 2.88 -2.36
C SER A 46 6.36 2.81 -3.62
N GLN A 47 7.66 2.59 -3.48
CA GLN A 47 8.56 2.47 -4.63
C GLN A 47 8.22 1.27 -5.50
N PHE A 48 7.88 0.15 -4.87
CA PHE A 48 7.46 -1.03 -5.60
C PHE A 48 6.25 -0.74 -6.48
N LEU A 49 5.24 -0.08 -5.93
CA LEU A 49 4.03 0.26 -6.67
C LEU A 49 4.29 1.36 -7.71
N ALA A 50 5.09 2.36 -7.34
CA ALA A 50 5.40 3.48 -8.25
C ALA A 50 6.20 3.03 -9.46
N ALA A 51 7.13 2.08 -9.27
CA ALA A 51 7.93 1.55 -10.38
C ALA A 51 7.07 0.86 -11.44
N ARG A 52 5.87 0.41 -11.06
CA ARG A 52 4.91 -0.22 -11.96
C ARG A 52 3.80 0.73 -12.43
N ASN A 53 3.87 2.00 -12.05
CA ASN A 53 2.82 2.98 -12.30
C ASN A 53 1.49 2.61 -11.65
N PHE A 54 1.52 1.88 -10.57
CA PHE A 54 0.32 1.44 -9.85
C PHE A 54 -0.07 2.42 -8.74
N LEU A 55 0.90 3.10 -8.13
CA LEU A 55 0.65 3.95 -6.96
C LEU A 55 -0.19 5.16 -7.34
N ARG A 56 -1.26 5.42 -6.59
CA ARG A 56 -2.17 6.53 -6.82
C ARG A 56 -2.19 7.51 -5.66
N GLU A 57 -2.12 7.02 -4.42
CA GLU A 57 -2.19 7.88 -3.25
C GLU A 57 -1.47 7.24 -2.08
N VAL A 58 -0.84 8.06 -1.25
CA VAL A 58 -0.30 7.67 0.05
C VAL A 58 -0.95 8.55 1.10
N ALA A 59 -1.57 7.93 2.09
CA ALA A 59 -2.31 8.66 3.12
C ALA A 59 -2.03 8.05 4.50
N PRO A 60 -2.19 8.81 5.57
CA PRO A 60 -2.12 8.26 6.92
C PRO A 60 -3.24 7.24 7.14
N HIS A 61 -2.91 6.23 7.94
CA HIS A 61 -3.88 5.19 8.29
C HIS A 61 -4.45 5.41 9.67
#